data_778e9c21108b142bb67459e4e14e39e2
#
_entry.id   778e9c21108b142bb67459e4e14e39e2
#
_cell.length_a   1.000
_cell.length_b   1.000
_cell.length_c   1.000
_cell.angle_alpha   90.00
_cell.angle_beta   90.00
_cell.angle_gamma   90.00
#
_symmetry.space_group_name_H-M   'P 1'
#
loop_
_entity.id
_entity.type
_entity.pdbx_description
1 polymer ?
#
loop_
_entity_poly.entity_id
_entity_poly.type
_entity_poly.pdbx_seq_one_letter_code
_entity_poly.pdbx_strand_id
1 'polypeptide(L)'
;MFHDLPEVLTKDIVSPIKTSVEGLEGIIKDYEEDQMKTRLLPLLPGSWRDEMRYFTQDEFENKVKIEDKIIKGISFEELNVKYNNNEFQPLDGKLIKACDKLTAFIEADLSIKHGITSKHLEEGRKNIYEDFKRKKVSGIDFGRLFNYFKNSSFETDDF
;
A
#
# COMPACT_ATOMS: atom_id res chain seq x y z
N MET A 1 -5.50 3.68 4.48
CA MET A 1 -5.92 5.10 4.52
C MET A 1 -4.73 6.04 4.75
N PHE A 2 -3.83 5.79 5.72
CA PHE A 2 -2.73 6.74 6.02
C PHE A 2 -1.37 6.35 5.44
N HIS A 3 -1.28 5.25 4.72
CA HIS A 3 0.01 4.77 4.18
C HIS A 3 0.60 5.74 3.14
N ASP A 4 -0.24 6.44 2.37
CA ASP A 4 0.21 7.43 1.38
C ASP A 4 0.41 8.84 1.96
N LEU A 5 0.24 9.01 3.28
CA LEU A 5 0.39 10.32 3.90
C LEU A 5 1.78 10.95 3.69
N PRO A 6 2.88 10.19 3.68
CA PRO A 6 4.20 10.73 3.34
C PRO A 6 4.27 11.31 1.92
N GLU A 7 3.56 10.73 0.95
CA GLU A 7 3.56 11.14 -0.45
C GLU A 7 2.82 12.48 -0.68
N VAL A 8 1.96 12.90 0.24
CA VAL A 8 1.24 14.20 0.14
C VAL A 8 2.20 15.38 0.01
N LEU A 9 3.37 15.31 0.65
CA LEU A 9 4.36 16.39 0.64
C LEU A 9 5.32 16.32 -0.56
N THR A 10 5.53 15.14 -1.12
CA THR A 10 6.46 14.89 -2.24
C THR A 10 5.74 14.91 -3.59
N LYS A 11 4.41 14.85 -3.58
CA LYS A 11 3.54 14.52 -4.71
C LYS A 11 3.88 13.12 -5.24
N ASP A 12 2.88 12.31 -5.42
CA ASP A 12 3.04 10.92 -5.88
C ASP A 12 3.94 10.84 -7.13
N ILE A 13 5.11 10.24 -6.97
CA ILE A 13 6.03 9.97 -8.07
C ILE A 13 5.68 8.61 -8.61
N VAL A 14 5.19 8.57 -9.84
CA VAL A 14 4.73 7.33 -10.48
C VAL A 14 5.79 6.21 -10.43
N SER A 15 5.35 5.02 -10.07
CA SER A 15 6.23 3.84 -9.86
C SER A 15 7.25 3.58 -10.98
N PRO A 16 6.95 3.76 -12.29
CA PRO A 16 7.94 3.60 -13.35
C PRO A 16 9.16 4.53 -13.21
N ILE A 17 8.97 5.74 -12.66
CA ILE A 17 10.08 6.67 -12.42
C ILE A 17 10.87 6.25 -11.19
N LYS A 18 10.20 5.86 -10.10
CA LYS A 18 10.85 5.37 -8.87
C LYS A 18 11.79 4.20 -9.17
N THR A 19 11.39 3.30 -10.06
CA THR A 19 12.16 2.09 -10.40
C THR A 19 13.15 2.26 -11.56
N SER A 20 13.09 3.36 -12.32
CA SER A 20 13.96 3.58 -13.49
C SER A 20 15.40 3.99 -13.14
N VAL A 21 15.62 4.48 -11.92
CA VAL A 21 16.92 4.94 -11.44
C VAL A 21 17.30 4.15 -10.20
N GLU A 22 18.44 3.49 -10.24
CA GLU A 22 18.97 2.72 -9.12
C GLU A 22 19.13 3.60 -7.86
N GLY A 23 18.58 3.15 -6.74
CA GLY A 23 18.64 3.86 -5.45
C GLY A 23 17.65 5.01 -5.28
N LEU A 24 16.92 5.43 -6.32
CA LEU A 24 15.98 6.55 -6.24
C LEU A 24 14.85 6.28 -5.24
N GLU A 25 14.32 5.07 -5.20
CA GLU A 25 13.26 4.68 -4.26
C GLU A 25 13.69 4.89 -2.80
N GLY A 26 14.93 4.52 -2.46
CA GLY A 26 15.49 4.76 -1.12
C GLY A 26 15.61 6.25 -0.78
N ILE A 27 16.10 7.05 -1.72
CA ILE A 27 16.24 8.50 -1.54
C ILE A 27 14.88 9.18 -1.33
N ILE A 28 13.87 8.77 -2.11
CA ILE A 28 12.50 9.29 -1.98
C ILE A 28 11.95 8.92 -0.59
N LYS A 29 12.09 7.67 -0.17
CA LYS A 29 11.64 7.20 1.14
C LYS A 29 12.30 7.98 2.29
N ASP A 30 13.61 8.16 2.25
CA ASP A 30 14.33 8.93 3.27
C ASP A 30 13.84 10.39 3.32
N TYR A 31 13.57 10.98 2.15
CA TYR A 31 13.03 12.33 2.07
C TYR A 31 11.60 12.43 2.61
N GLU A 32 10.75 11.47 2.28
CA GLU A 32 9.37 11.38 2.78
C GLU A 32 9.35 11.23 4.31
N GLU A 33 10.20 10.39 4.87
CA GLU A 33 10.35 10.24 6.32
C GLU A 33 10.81 11.55 6.99
N ASP A 34 11.76 12.27 6.39
CA ASP A 34 12.20 13.57 6.90
C ASP A 34 11.08 14.62 6.85
N GLN A 35 10.33 14.69 5.74
CA GLN A 35 9.18 15.60 5.60
C GLN A 35 8.06 15.27 6.61
N MET A 36 7.77 14.00 6.81
CA MET A 36 6.83 13.55 7.85
C MET A 36 7.26 14.06 9.22
N LYS A 37 8.54 13.86 9.59
CA LYS A 37 9.10 14.21 10.88
C LYS A 37 9.15 15.73 11.11
N THR A 38 9.54 16.49 10.10
CA THR A 38 9.84 17.93 10.23
C THR A 38 8.65 18.83 9.97
N ARG A 39 7.71 18.40 9.12
CA ARG A 39 6.59 19.23 8.68
C ARG A 39 5.22 18.74 9.15
N LEU A 40 4.93 17.45 9.02
CA LEU A 40 3.58 16.95 9.25
C LEU A 40 3.34 16.55 10.71
N LEU A 41 4.21 15.73 11.29
CA LEU A 41 4.05 15.29 12.68
C LEU A 41 4.01 16.43 13.70
N PRO A 42 4.77 17.55 13.54
CA PRO A 42 4.65 18.69 14.45
C PRO A 42 3.27 19.35 14.47
N LEU A 43 2.48 19.22 13.40
CA LEU A 43 1.12 19.76 13.32
C LEU A 43 0.10 18.93 14.12
N LEU A 44 0.44 17.67 14.44
CA LEU A 44 -0.43 16.77 15.18
C LEU A 44 -0.27 16.94 16.69
N PRO A 45 -1.34 16.68 17.47
CA PRO A 45 -1.23 16.53 18.92
C PRO A 45 -0.15 15.52 19.29
N GLY A 46 0.59 15.76 20.37
CA GLY A 46 1.71 14.91 20.80
C GLY A 46 1.30 13.41 20.95
N SER A 47 0.09 13.17 21.48
CA SER A 47 -0.45 11.83 21.66
C SER A 47 -0.70 11.06 20.36
N TRP A 48 -0.80 11.74 19.21
CA TRP A 48 -1.06 11.09 17.91
C TRP A 48 0.21 10.86 17.09
N ARG A 49 1.31 11.53 17.43
CA ARG A 49 2.55 11.50 16.62
C ARG A 49 3.15 10.10 16.53
N ASP A 50 3.20 9.39 17.64
CA ASP A 50 3.79 8.05 17.69
C ASP A 50 2.90 7.02 16.99
N GLU A 51 1.58 7.15 17.14
CA GLU A 51 0.62 6.31 16.44
C GLU A 51 0.69 6.56 14.92
N MET A 52 0.71 7.83 14.49
CA MET A 52 0.83 8.18 13.08
C MET A 52 2.14 7.64 12.49
N ARG A 53 3.26 7.80 13.19
CA ARG A 53 4.54 7.22 12.77
C ARG A 53 4.47 5.69 12.65
N TYR A 54 3.81 5.03 13.59
CA TYR A 54 3.63 3.58 13.55
C TYR A 54 2.89 3.14 12.28
N PHE A 55 1.87 3.86 11.83
CA PHE A 55 1.08 3.50 10.65
C PHE A 55 1.73 3.89 9.32
N THR A 56 2.57 4.91 9.29
CA THR A 56 3.15 5.44 8.04
C THR A 56 4.58 4.97 7.78
N GLN A 57 5.29 4.48 8.78
CA GLN A 57 6.66 3.97 8.61
C GLN A 57 6.64 2.47 8.35
N ASP A 58 7.28 2.01 7.26
CA ASP A 58 7.29 0.60 6.83
C ASP A 58 5.88 -0.01 6.81
N GLU A 59 4.98 0.68 6.15
CA GLU A 59 3.54 0.41 6.07
C GLU A 59 3.21 -0.94 5.43
N PHE A 60 4.10 -1.46 4.58
CA PHE A 60 3.95 -2.76 3.93
C PHE A 60 4.61 -3.93 4.68
N GLU A 61 5.19 -3.66 5.85
CA GLU A 61 5.72 -4.70 6.72
C GLU A 61 4.68 -5.16 7.74
N ASN A 62 4.56 -6.48 7.91
CA ASN A 62 3.79 -7.04 9.02
C ASN A 62 4.47 -6.69 10.33
N LYS A 63 3.75 -6.06 11.23
CA LYS A 63 4.31 -5.59 12.50
C LYS A 63 3.30 -5.56 13.63
N VAL A 64 3.81 -5.60 14.85
CA VAL A 64 3.07 -5.45 16.11
C VAL A 64 3.84 -4.53 17.04
N LYS A 65 3.13 -3.97 18.00
CA LYS A 65 3.71 -3.22 19.10
C LYS A 65 3.56 -4.06 20.38
N ILE A 66 4.69 -4.38 21.02
CA ILE A 66 4.71 -5.08 22.32
C ILE A 66 5.38 -4.14 23.30
N GLU A 67 4.63 -3.68 24.28
CA GLU A 67 5.05 -2.57 25.14
C GLU A 67 5.43 -1.35 24.28
N ASP A 68 6.69 -0.90 24.34
CA ASP A 68 7.21 0.22 23.54
C ASP A 68 8.06 -0.22 22.34
N LYS A 69 8.08 -1.54 22.01
CA LYS A 69 8.90 -2.08 20.94
C LYS A 69 8.05 -2.46 19.74
N ILE A 70 8.50 -2.05 18.55
CA ILE A 70 7.90 -2.47 17.28
C ILE A 70 8.66 -3.69 16.79
N ILE A 71 7.95 -4.81 16.61
CA ILE A 71 8.47 -6.06 16.06
C ILE A 71 7.93 -6.18 14.64
N LYS A 72 8.83 -6.33 13.66
CA LYS A 72 8.54 -6.41 12.22
C LYS A 72 8.81 -7.81 11.68
N GLY A 73 8.35 -8.08 10.45
CA GLY A 73 8.63 -9.34 9.76
C GLY A 73 7.83 -10.53 10.28
N ILE A 74 6.72 -10.28 10.97
CA ILE A 74 5.85 -11.33 11.53
C ILE A 74 5.06 -11.99 10.41
N SER A 75 4.88 -13.33 10.48
CA SER A 75 4.03 -14.03 9.51
C SER A 75 2.56 -13.69 9.73
N PHE A 76 1.73 -13.88 8.69
CA PHE A 76 0.28 -13.72 8.84
C PHE A 76 -0.31 -14.68 9.87
N GLU A 77 0.16 -15.92 9.88
CA GLU A 77 -0.28 -16.95 10.81
C GLU A 77 0.00 -16.53 12.27
N GLU A 78 1.17 -15.98 12.52
CA GLU A 78 1.55 -15.49 13.84
C GLU A 78 0.75 -14.24 14.23
N LEU A 79 0.53 -13.29 13.29
CA LEU A 79 -0.35 -12.14 13.52
C LEU A 79 -1.74 -12.59 13.93
N ASN A 80 -2.33 -13.54 13.16
CA ASN A 80 -3.70 -13.99 13.37
C ASN A 80 -3.90 -14.82 14.63
N VAL A 81 -2.95 -15.68 14.99
CA VAL A 81 -3.08 -16.60 16.12
C VAL A 81 -2.63 -15.98 17.44
N LYS A 82 -1.52 -15.23 17.42
CA LYS A 82 -0.87 -14.76 18.64
C LYS A 82 -1.13 -13.30 18.96
N TYR A 83 -1.22 -12.46 17.93
CA TYR A 83 -1.24 -11.02 18.11
C TYR A 83 -2.54 -10.35 17.62
N ASN A 84 -3.57 -11.11 17.28
CA ASN A 84 -4.86 -10.56 16.82
C ASN A 84 -5.68 -9.97 17.99
N ASN A 85 -5.10 -8.99 18.65
CA ASN A 85 -5.69 -8.24 19.74
C ASN A 85 -5.21 -6.79 19.66
N ASN A 86 -6.09 -5.83 19.95
CA ASN A 86 -5.81 -4.40 19.92
C ASN A 86 -4.63 -3.99 20.84
N GLU A 87 -4.34 -4.74 21.86
CA GLU A 87 -3.18 -4.54 22.74
C GLU A 87 -1.86 -4.54 21.99
N PHE A 88 -1.75 -5.36 20.94
CA PHE A 88 -0.55 -5.49 20.11
C PHE A 88 -0.55 -4.57 18.89
N GLN A 89 -1.65 -3.83 18.66
CA GLN A 89 -1.80 -2.97 17.48
C GLN A 89 -1.36 -3.65 16.17
N PRO A 90 -1.84 -4.87 15.85
CA PRO A 90 -1.33 -5.64 14.72
C PRO A 90 -1.57 -4.91 13.40
N LEU A 91 -0.56 -4.90 12.55
CA LEU A 91 -0.63 -4.36 11.19
C LEU A 91 -0.20 -5.44 10.20
N ASP A 92 -1.11 -5.83 9.33
CA ASP A 92 -0.82 -6.70 8.19
C ASP A 92 -0.43 -5.84 6.98
N GLY A 93 0.85 -5.46 6.93
CA GLY A 93 1.38 -4.63 5.86
C GLY A 93 1.36 -5.32 4.49
N LYS A 94 1.47 -6.65 4.46
CA LYS A 94 1.37 -7.42 3.21
C LYS A 94 -0.04 -7.36 2.61
N LEU A 95 -1.06 -7.38 3.47
CA LEU A 95 -2.44 -7.19 3.04
C LEU A 95 -2.66 -5.77 2.52
N ILE A 96 -2.15 -4.74 3.21
CA ILE A 96 -2.21 -3.35 2.76
C ILE A 96 -1.58 -3.21 1.37
N LYS A 97 -0.38 -3.75 1.17
CA LYS A 97 0.29 -3.75 -0.14
C LYS A 97 -0.52 -4.44 -1.24
N ALA A 98 -1.17 -5.55 -0.91
CA ALA A 98 -1.99 -6.27 -1.86
C ALA A 98 -3.27 -5.48 -2.25
N CYS A 99 -3.88 -4.79 -1.29
CA CYS A 99 -5.02 -3.90 -1.52
C CYS A 99 -4.61 -2.69 -2.37
N ASP A 100 -3.47 -2.05 -2.07
CA ASP A 100 -2.90 -0.97 -2.86
C ASP A 100 -2.71 -1.38 -4.33
N LYS A 101 -2.09 -2.54 -4.58
CA LYS A 101 -1.93 -3.07 -5.94
C LYS A 101 -3.25 -3.40 -6.64
N LEU A 102 -4.26 -3.86 -5.88
CA LEU A 102 -5.60 -4.09 -6.45
C LEU A 102 -6.24 -2.76 -6.86
N THR A 103 -6.15 -1.72 -6.05
CA THR A 103 -6.67 -0.38 -6.36
C THR A 103 -5.98 0.19 -7.60
N ALA A 104 -4.65 0.16 -7.65
CA ALA A 104 -3.89 0.61 -8.82
C ALA A 104 -4.25 -0.15 -10.10
N PHE A 105 -4.51 -1.46 -10.00
CA PHE A 105 -4.99 -2.26 -11.14
C PHE A 105 -6.37 -1.80 -11.60
N ILE A 106 -7.32 -1.59 -10.68
CA ILE A 106 -8.69 -1.14 -10.99
C ILE A 106 -8.66 0.23 -11.65
N GLU A 107 -7.91 1.18 -11.10
CA GLU A 107 -7.76 2.53 -11.67
C GLU A 107 -7.20 2.49 -13.10
N ALA A 108 -6.14 1.70 -13.32
CA ALA A 108 -5.57 1.52 -14.64
C ALA A 108 -6.55 0.87 -15.63
N ASP A 109 -7.28 -0.15 -15.19
CA ASP A 109 -8.26 -0.86 -16.03
C ASP A 109 -9.44 0.05 -16.40
N LEU A 110 -9.97 0.82 -15.45
CA LEU A 110 -11.02 1.80 -15.68
C LEU A 110 -10.55 2.92 -16.62
N SER A 111 -9.35 3.47 -16.40
CA SER A 111 -8.77 4.49 -17.26
C SER A 111 -8.69 4.03 -18.72
N ILE A 112 -8.22 2.80 -18.95
CA ILE A 112 -8.13 2.20 -20.28
C ILE A 112 -9.54 2.01 -20.88
N LYS A 113 -10.51 1.52 -20.12
CA LYS A 113 -11.91 1.36 -20.57
C LYS A 113 -12.56 2.70 -20.96
N HIS A 114 -12.16 3.80 -20.31
CA HIS A 114 -12.59 5.16 -20.66
C HIS A 114 -11.75 5.83 -21.76
N GLY A 115 -10.89 5.08 -22.44
CA GLY A 115 -10.12 5.57 -23.59
C GLY A 115 -8.83 6.31 -23.25
N ILE A 116 -8.44 6.35 -21.98
CA ILE A 116 -7.14 6.90 -21.56
C ILE A 116 -6.10 5.79 -21.68
N THR A 117 -5.34 5.78 -22.77
CA THR A 117 -4.35 4.73 -23.03
C THR A 117 -2.95 5.31 -23.15
N SER A 118 -2.01 4.62 -22.53
CA SER A 118 -0.58 4.81 -22.76
C SER A 118 0.13 3.45 -22.60
N LYS A 119 1.25 3.28 -23.29
CA LYS A 119 2.04 2.07 -23.19
C LYS A 119 2.39 1.72 -21.73
N HIS A 120 2.78 2.71 -20.93
CA HIS A 120 3.14 2.52 -19.53
C HIS A 120 1.95 2.10 -18.67
N LEU A 121 0.76 2.64 -18.92
CA LEU A 121 -0.47 2.29 -18.21
C LEU A 121 -0.86 0.82 -18.49
N GLU A 122 -0.82 0.41 -19.75
CA GLU A 122 -1.14 -0.94 -20.19
C GLU A 122 -0.13 -1.97 -19.63
N GLU A 123 1.17 -1.67 -19.72
CA GLU A 123 2.23 -2.51 -19.16
C GLU A 123 2.12 -2.61 -17.64
N GLY A 124 1.91 -1.49 -16.94
CA GLY A 124 1.72 -1.45 -15.48
C GLY A 124 0.55 -2.31 -15.04
N ARG A 125 -0.63 -2.13 -15.67
CA ARG A 125 -1.82 -2.95 -15.42
C ARG A 125 -1.54 -4.45 -15.64
N LYS A 126 -0.88 -4.79 -16.75
CA LYS A 126 -0.53 -6.18 -17.08
C LYS A 126 0.40 -6.78 -16.05
N ASN A 127 1.44 -6.07 -15.66
CA ASN A 127 2.44 -6.55 -14.70
C ASN A 127 1.79 -6.82 -13.33
N ILE A 128 0.98 -5.88 -12.81
CA ILE A 128 0.27 -6.07 -11.56
C ILE A 128 -0.66 -7.29 -11.63
N TYR A 129 -1.42 -7.45 -12.71
CA TYR A 129 -2.29 -8.61 -12.88
C TYR A 129 -1.50 -9.94 -12.90
N GLU A 130 -0.40 -10.02 -13.67
CA GLU A 130 0.43 -11.22 -13.75
C GLU A 130 0.99 -11.60 -12.37
N ASP A 131 1.38 -10.60 -11.58
CA ASP A 131 1.92 -10.79 -10.25
C ASP A 131 0.89 -11.34 -9.25
N PHE A 132 -0.40 -11.00 -9.41
CA PHE A 132 -1.43 -11.31 -8.42
C PHE A 132 -2.46 -12.35 -8.85
N LYS A 133 -2.59 -12.68 -10.14
CA LYS A 133 -3.63 -13.57 -10.68
C LYS A 133 -3.75 -14.96 -10.03
N ARG A 134 -2.76 -15.39 -9.24
CA ARG A 134 -2.73 -16.67 -8.51
C ARG A 134 -2.29 -16.51 -7.06
N LYS A 135 -2.21 -15.28 -6.55
CA LYS A 135 -1.72 -15.04 -5.18
C LYS A 135 -2.85 -15.14 -4.16
N LYS A 136 -2.50 -15.72 -3.02
CA LYS A 136 -3.23 -15.58 -1.77
C LYS A 136 -2.38 -14.75 -0.82
N VAL A 137 -3.00 -13.76 -0.18
CA VAL A 137 -2.34 -12.89 0.80
C VAL A 137 -3.24 -12.86 2.03
N SER A 138 -2.69 -13.16 3.18
CA SER A 138 -3.41 -13.11 4.46
C SER A 138 -4.73 -13.90 4.45
N GLY A 139 -4.70 -15.09 3.84
CA GLY A 139 -5.88 -15.96 3.69
C GLY A 139 -6.86 -15.55 2.60
N ILE A 140 -6.72 -14.38 1.97
CA ILE A 140 -7.60 -13.86 0.92
C ILE A 140 -7.06 -14.27 -0.45
N ASP A 141 -7.94 -14.78 -1.31
CA ASP A 141 -7.61 -15.11 -2.70
C ASP A 141 -7.65 -13.87 -3.59
N PHE A 142 -6.52 -13.17 -3.66
CA PHE A 142 -6.38 -11.99 -4.52
C PHE A 142 -6.49 -12.36 -6.01
N GLY A 143 -6.09 -13.56 -6.41
CA GLY A 143 -6.28 -14.02 -7.79
C GLY A 143 -7.74 -13.98 -8.24
N ARG A 144 -8.68 -14.37 -7.36
CA ARG A 144 -10.11 -14.26 -7.64
C ARG A 144 -10.59 -12.81 -7.72
N LEU A 145 -10.11 -11.94 -6.83
CA LEU A 145 -10.45 -10.50 -6.85
C LEU A 145 -9.98 -9.83 -8.14
N PHE A 146 -8.72 -10.02 -8.52
CA PHE A 146 -8.18 -9.47 -9.77
C PHE A 146 -8.91 -9.98 -11.00
N ASN A 147 -9.26 -11.27 -11.04
CA ASN A 147 -10.05 -11.84 -12.15
C ASN A 147 -11.46 -11.26 -12.19
N TYR A 148 -12.10 -11.06 -11.03
CA TYR A 148 -13.41 -10.43 -10.96
C TYR A 148 -13.39 -9.03 -11.57
N PHE A 149 -12.53 -8.14 -11.11
CA PHE A 149 -12.45 -6.77 -11.60
C PHE A 149 -12.03 -6.67 -13.07
N LYS A 150 -11.11 -7.54 -13.52
CA LYS A 150 -10.72 -7.60 -14.93
C LYS A 150 -11.89 -7.91 -15.86
N ASN A 151 -12.79 -8.82 -15.43
CA ASN A 151 -13.89 -9.30 -16.24
C ASN A 151 -15.19 -8.51 -16.02
N SER A 152 -15.26 -7.66 -15.00
CA SER A 152 -16.42 -6.83 -14.73
C SER A 152 -16.49 -5.70 -15.74
N SER A 153 -17.60 -5.62 -16.48
CA SER A 153 -18.02 -4.38 -17.12
C SER A 153 -18.69 -3.53 -16.03
N PHE A 154 -17.96 -2.57 -15.47
CA PHE A 154 -18.62 -1.53 -14.69
C PHE A 154 -19.43 -0.69 -15.66
N GLU A 155 -20.73 -0.93 -15.75
CA GLU A 155 -21.63 0.01 -16.40
C GLU A 155 -21.69 1.26 -15.51
N THR A 156 -21.52 2.43 -16.13
CA THR A 156 -21.43 3.73 -15.45
C THR A 156 -22.74 4.20 -14.83
N ASP A 157 -23.77 3.37 -14.82
CA ASP A 157 -25.12 3.71 -14.35
C ASP A 157 -25.37 3.41 -12.86
N ASP A 158 -24.36 2.90 -12.13
CA ASP A 158 -24.49 2.53 -10.72
C ASP A 158 -23.88 3.54 -9.72
N PHE A 159 -23.56 4.80 -10.15
CA PHE A 159 -23.06 5.84 -9.27
C PHE A 159 -23.88 7.14 -9.37
#